data_32aa8d64e8123d7fbe44e9d0bc3bbbf3
#
_entry.id   32aa8d64e8123d7fbe44e9d0bc3bbbf3
#
_cell.length_a   1.000
_cell.length_b   1.000
_cell.length_c   1.000
_cell.angle_alpha   90.00
_cell.angle_beta   90.00
_cell.angle_gamma   90.00
#
_symmetry.space_group_name_H-M   'P 1'
#
loop_
_entity.id
_entity.type
_entity.pdbx_description
1 polymer ?
#
loop_
_entity_poly.entity_id
_entity_poly.type
_entity_poly.pdbx_seq_one_letter_code
_entity_poly.pdbx_strand_id
1 'polypeptide(L)'
;PSLIFSQINLDDVSKLLNQVDLNDVNNVINNVINKKSTNLKNWSGNIGDPNFNVADRIAINDVIDAYGIYWDNNNLKGYLSLFSDDAIGVTYNFNGDKDEYSIKSASQIKKDKERMDYFIKNRMQRRHLMANTFFIELSNNYAHIKKYMLLLTTNNNEKTEILTPINYVFKLEKINN
;
A
#
# COMPACT_ATOMS: atom_id res chain seq x y z
N PRO A 1 -12.40 9.26 15.44
CA PRO A 1 -13.20 8.05 15.36
C PRO A 1 -12.36 6.89 15.84
N SER A 2 -12.75 6.31 17.00
CA SER A 2 -12.12 5.16 17.61
C SER A 2 -12.41 3.93 16.77
N LEU A 3 -11.37 3.22 16.34
CA LEU A 3 -11.47 1.87 15.79
C LEU A 3 -11.90 0.94 16.92
N ILE A 4 -13.13 0.46 16.86
CA ILE A 4 -13.63 -0.60 17.73
C ILE A 4 -13.16 -1.92 17.10
N PHE A 5 -12.15 -2.54 17.68
CA PHE A 5 -11.88 -3.95 17.43
C PHE A 5 -12.92 -4.76 18.18
N SER A 6 -13.91 -5.30 17.46
CA SER A 6 -14.76 -6.33 18.02
C SER A 6 -13.90 -7.58 18.24
N GLN A 7 -13.72 -7.97 19.49
CA GLN A 7 -13.18 -9.29 19.83
C GLN A 7 -14.16 -10.34 19.30
N ILE A 8 -13.67 -11.18 18.38
CA ILE A 8 -14.43 -12.35 17.92
C ILE A 8 -14.45 -13.32 19.10
N ASN A 9 -15.64 -13.60 19.63
CA ASN A 9 -15.83 -14.58 20.69
C ASN A 9 -15.59 -15.99 20.09
N LEU A 10 -14.65 -16.74 20.65
CA LEU A 10 -14.31 -18.09 20.21
C LEU A 10 -15.49 -19.06 20.29
N ASP A 11 -16.44 -18.82 21.22
CA ASP A 11 -17.65 -19.63 21.34
C ASP A 11 -18.63 -19.38 20.17
N ASP A 12 -18.64 -18.20 19.60
CA ASP A 12 -19.44 -17.89 18.40
C ASP A 12 -18.81 -18.49 17.14
N VAL A 13 -17.48 -18.58 17.09
CA VAL A 13 -16.76 -19.25 16.00
C VAL A 13 -17.02 -20.76 16.03
N SER A 14 -17.02 -21.39 17.21
CA SER A 14 -17.30 -22.82 17.33
C SER A 14 -18.75 -23.17 17.01
N LYS A 15 -19.72 -22.31 17.30
CA LYS A 15 -21.12 -22.47 16.88
C LYS A 15 -21.31 -22.34 15.39
N LEU A 16 -20.59 -21.41 14.75
CA LEU A 16 -20.60 -21.25 13.30
C LEU A 16 -19.96 -22.44 12.59
N LEU A 17 -18.86 -22.97 13.11
CA LEU A 17 -18.18 -24.16 12.55
C LEU A 17 -19.04 -25.41 12.60
N ASN A 18 -19.88 -25.57 13.62
CA ASN A 18 -20.81 -26.72 13.75
C ASN A 18 -22.07 -26.62 12.88
N GLN A 19 -22.30 -25.47 12.23
CA GLN A 19 -23.44 -25.24 11.33
C GLN A 19 -23.04 -25.29 9.85
N VAL A 20 -21.75 -25.41 9.54
CA VAL A 20 -21.26 -25.38 8.16
C VAL A 20 -21.19 -26.79 7.60
N ASP A 21 -21.94 -27.08 6.56
CA ASP A 21 -21.81 -28.31 5.81
C ASP A 21 -20.42 -28.35 5.15
N LEU A 22 -19.64 -29.42 5.44
CA LEU A 22 -18.30 -29.61 4.88
C LEU A 22 -18.30 -29.63 3.34
N ASN A 23 -19.41 -29.98 2.71
CA ASN A 23 -19.57 -29.93 1.25
C ASN A 23 -19.66 -28.49 0.75
N ASP A 24 -20.32 -27.60 1.49
CA ASP A 24 -20.36 -26.17 1.15
C ASP A 24 -19.01 -25.50 1.33
N VAL A 25 -18.25 -25.89 2.36
CA VAL A 25 -16.87 -25.41 2.56
C VAL A 25 -15.98 -25.86 1.39
N ASN A 26 -16.06 -27.12 0.98
CA ASN A 26 -15.27 -27.63 -0.14
C ASN A 26 -15.67 -26.96 -1.47
N ASN A 27 -16.94 -26.66 -1.68
CA ASN A 27 -17.41 -25.93 -2.86
C ASN A 27 -16.91 -24.46 -2.84
N VAL A 28 -16.93 -23.79 -1.68
CA VAL A 28 -16.39 -22.44 -1.52
C VAL A 28 -14.88 -22.45 -1.70
N ILE A 29 -14.16 -23.42 -1.09
CA ILE A 29 -12.72 -23.57 -1.24
C ILE A 29 -12.35 -23.83 -2.71
N ASN A 30 -13.04 -24.75 -3.39
CA ASN A 30 -12.79 -25.03 -4.80
C ASN A 30 -13.10 -23.83 -5.70
N ASN A 31 -14.17 -23.08 -5.41
CA ASN A 31 -14.48 -21.84 -6.12
C ASN A 31 -13.46 -20.72 -5.85
N VAL A 32 -12.94 -20.62 -4.63
CA VAL A 32 -11.90 -19.65 -4.27
C VAL A 32 -10.55 -20.06 -4.88
N ILE A 33 -10.19 -21.35 -4.84
CA ILE A 33 -8.97 -21.87 -5.45
C ILE A 33 -9.03 -21.71 -6.98
N ASN A 34 -10.14 -22.02 -7.61
CA ASN A 34 -10.32 -21.88 -9.06
C ASN A 34 -10.38 -20.40 -9.49
N LYS A 35 -10.97 -19.50 -8.69
CA LYS A 35 -10.87 -18.04 -8.91
C LYS A 35 -9.47 -17.49 -8.66
N LYS A 36 -8.74 -18.02 -7.66
CA LYS A 36 -7.35 -17.60 -7.42
C LYS A 36 -6.42 -18.07 -8.54
N SER A 37 -6.66 -19.24 -9.15
CA SER A 37 -5.80 -19.71 -10.24
C SER A 37 -5.93 -18.83 -11.50
N THR A 38 -7.08 -18.19 -11.73
CA THR A 38 -7.27 -17.27 -12.85
C THR A 38 -6.62 -15.90 -12.61
N ASN A 39 -6.48 -15.46 -11.35
CA ASN A 39 -5.80 -14.20 -11.00
C ASN A 39 -4.28 -14.34 -10.92
N LEU A 40 -3.75 -15.53 -10.73
CA LEU A 40 -2.31 -15.80 -10.77
C LEU A 40 -1.73 -15.77 -12.19
N LYS A 41 -2.56 -15.84 -13.23
CA LYS A 41 -2.12 -15.77 -14.63
C LYS A 41 -1.55 -14.40 -15.04
N ASN A 42 -1.79 -13.35 -14.27
CA ASN A 42 -1.26 -12.01 -14.54
C ASN A 42 -0.01 -11.67 -13.71
N TRP A 43 0.55 -12.65 -13.01
CA TRP A 43 1.79 -12.44 -12.32
C TRP A 43 2.96 -12.73 -13.24
N SER A 44 3.64 -11.68 -13.70
CA SER A 44 4.82 -11.79 -14.56
C SER A 44 6.08 -12.25 -13.81
N GLY A 45 5.91 -12.57 -12.51
CA GLY A 45 7.03 -12.81 -11.63
C GLY A 45 7.71 -14.13 -11.86
N ASN A 46 8.93 -14.09 -12.33
CA ASN A 46 9.90 -15.16 -12.16
C ASN A 46 10.36 -15.14 -10.68
N ILE A 47 9.51 -15.64 -9.77
CA ILE A 47 9.88 -15.72 -8.34
C ILE A 47 11.18 -16.48 -8.21
N GLY A 48 12.16 -15.82 -7.56
CA GLY A 48 13.45 -16.43 -7.31
C GLY A 48 14.39 -16.46 -8.52
N ASP A 49 14.01 -15.94 -9.69
CA ASP A 49 14.91 -15.78 -10.81
C ASP A 49 15.91 -14.64 -10.53
N PRO A 50 17.22 -14.94 -10.37
CA PRO A 50 18.24 -13.92 -10.10
C PRO A 50 18.46 -12.96 -11.27
N ASN A 51 18.01 -13.32 -12.47
CA ASN A 51 18.21 -12.52 -13.70
C ASN A 51 16.98 -11.67 -14.04
N PHE A 52 15.87 -11.78 -13.28
CA PHE A 52 14.64 -11.07 -13.59
C PHE A 52 14.77 -9.57 -13.32
N ASN A 53 15.15 -8.81 -14.33
CA ASN A 53 15.24 -7.34 -14.33
C ASN A 53 15.76 -6.73 -13.01
N VAL A 54 16.86 -7.28 -12.49
CA VAL A 54 17.37 -6.97 -11.14
C VAL A 54 17.63 -5.47 -10.98
N ALA A 55 18.26 -4.82 -11.98
CA ALA A 55 18.57 -3.40 -11.92
C ALA A 55 17.29 -2.54 -11.85
N ASP A 56 16.30 -2.84 -12.68
CA ASP A 56 15.03 -2.11 -12.67
C ASP A 56 14.27 -2.33 -11.35
N ARG A 57 14.30 -3.55 -10.80
CA ARG A 57 13.68 -3.85 -9.50
C ARG A 57 14.31 -3.06 -8.35
N ILE A 58 15.63 -2.90 -8.36
CA ILE A 58 16.33 -2.09 -7.36
C ILE A 58 15.93 -0.63 -7.51
N ALA A 59 16.05 -0.06 -8.71
CA ALA A 59 15.72 1.34 -8.98
C ALA A 59 14.27 1.67 -8.61
N ILE A 60 13.32 0.78 -8.91
CA ILE A 60 11.92 0.93 -8.56
C ILE A 60 11.71 0.92 -7.03
N ASN A 61 12.37 -0.01 -6.32
CA ASN A 61 12.29 -0.02 -4.86
C ASN A 61 12.85 1.26 -4.25
N ASP A 62 13.96 1.79 -4.79
CA ASP A 62 14.54 3.07 -4.33
C ASP A 62 13.56 4.24 -4.49
N VAL A 63 12.83 4.31 -5.61
CA VAL A 63 11.79 5.33 -5.83
C VAL A 63 10.65 5.18 -4.82
N ILE A 64 10.18 3.96 -4.57
CA ILE A 64 9.08 3.72 -3.61
C ILE A 64 9.53 4.00 -2.18
N ASP A 65 10.76 3.63 -1.82
CA ASP A 65 11.31 3.91 -0.50
C ASP A 65 11.55 5.42 -0.30
N ALA A 66 11.99 6.14 -1.37
CA ALA A 66 12.08 7.60 -1.36
C ALA A 66 10.72 8.28 -1.10
N TYR A 67 9.62 7.72 -1.59
CA TYR A 67 8.27 8.20 -1.25
C TYR A 67 8.06 8.24 0.27
N GLY A 68 8.30 7.13 0.97
CA GLY A 68 8.19 7.07 2.43
C GLY A 68 9.15 8.05 3.13
N ILE A 69 10.42 8.07 2.71
CA ILE A 69 11.45 8.94 3.28
C ILE A 69 11.10 10.42 3.14
N TYR A 70 10.59 10.86 1.98
CA TYR A 70 10.22 12.26 1.79
C TYR A 70 9.01 12.66 2.64
N TRP A 71 8.01 11.77 2.78
CA TRP A 71 6.91 11.98 3.71
C TRP A 71 7.39 12.07 5.16
N ASP A 72 8.25 11.17 5.59
CA ASP A 72 8.76 11.09 6.97
C ASP A 72 9.60 12.32 7.36
N ASN A 73 10.28 12.89 6.36
CA ASN A 73 11.09 14.09 6.52
C ASN A 73 10.33 15.39 6.18
N ASN A 74 9.02 15.33 5.92
CA ASN A 74 8.21 16.49 5.53
C ASN A 74 8.76 17.22 4.29
N ASN A 75 9.38 16.50 3.38
CA ASN A 75 9.98 17.02 2.16
C ASN A 75 8.96 16.98 1.00
N LEU A 76 8.06 17.96 0.99
CA LEU A 76 7.01 18.05 -0.04
C LEU A 76 7.58 18.13 -1.46
N LYS A 77 8.68 18.89 -1.66
CA LYS A 77 9.32 19.03 -2.98
C LYS A 77 9.87 17.69 -3.48
N GLY A 78 10.57 16.97 -2.61
CA GLY A 78 11.07 15.61 -2.93
C GLY A 78 9.93 14.65 -3.25
N TYR A 79 8.88 14.65 -2.41
CA TYR A 79 7.70 13.83 -2.67
C TYR A 79 7.08 14.10 -4.05
N LEU A 80 6.81 15.36 -4.38
CA LEU A 80 6.21 15.74 -5.68
C LEU A 80 7.11 15.42 -6.88
N SER A 81 8.44 15.38 -6.70
CA SER A 81 9.37 15.06 -7.79
C SER A 81 9.31 13.60 -8.23
N LEU A 82 8.72 12.72 -7.43
CA LEU A 82 8.57 11.30 -7.78
C LEU A 82 7.43 11.02 -8.77
N PHE A 83 6.58 11.98 -9.02
CA PHE A 83 5.37 11.83 -9.83
C PHE A 83 5.47 12.56 -11.15
N SER A 84 4.87 11.98 -12.20
CA SER A 84 4.58 12.70 -13.46
C SER A 84 3.56 13.82 -13.22
N ASP A 85 3.45 14.75 -14.16
CA ASP A 85 2.54 15.90 -13.99
C ASP A 85 1.06 15.51 -14.04
N ASP A 86 0.76 14.40 -14.70
CA ASP A 86 -0.57 13.81 -14.85
C ASP A 86 -0.87 12.70 -13.83
N ALA A 87 -0.01 12.52 -12.83
CA ALA A 87 -0.15 11.45 -11.84
C ALA A 87 -1.45 11.57 -11.03
N ILE A 88 -2.14 10.44 -10.90
CA ILE A 88 -3.41 10.29 -10.19
C ILE A 88 -3.20 9.47 -8.92
N GLY A 89 -3.68 9.99 -7.81
CA GLY A 89 -3.84 9.25 -6.56
C GLY A 89 -5.24 8.65 -6.47
N VAL A 90 -5.33 7.42 -5.97
CA VAL A 90 -6.61 6.75 -5.74
C VAL A 90 -6.61 6.22 -4.31
N THR A 91 -7.65 6.55 -3.56
CA THR A 91 -7.90 6.00 -2.23
C THR A 91 -9.27 5.33 -2.17
N TYR A 92 -9.40 4.37 -1.27
CA TYR A 92 -10.68 3.72 -0.98
C TYR A 92 -10.98 3.89 0.50
N ASN A 93 -12.22 4.26 0.82
CA ASN A 93 -12.68 4.27 2.19
C ASN A 93 -13.12 2.87 2.65
N PHE A 94 -13.55 2.73 3.91
CA PHE A 94 -13.99 1.43 4.47
C PHE A 94 -15.23 0.86 3.78
N ASN A 95 -16.05 1.70 3.14
CA ASN A 95 -17.23 1.26 2.38
C ASN A 95 -16.87 0.83 0.96
N GLY A 96 -15.61 1.00 0.53
CA GLY A 96 -15.16 0.72 -0.82
C GLY A 96 -15.37 1.87 -1.81
N ASP A 97 -15.83 3.04 -1.34
CA ASP A 97 -15.98 4.21 -2.20
C ASP A 97 -14.60 4.70 -2.63
N LYS A 98 -14.48 4.96 -3.93
CA LYS A 98 -13.27 5.43 -4.56
C LYS A 98 -13.21 6.96 -4.53
N ASP A 99 -12.08 7.52 -4.06
CA ASP A 99 -11.72 8.91 -4.24
C ASP A 99 -10.49 8.99 -5.16
N GLU A 100 -10.59 9.83 -6.19
CA GLU A 100 -9.56 10.00 -7.21
C GLU A 100 -9.19 11.48 -7.31
N TYR A 101 -7.88 11.77 -7.29
CA TYR A 101 -7.37 13.12 -7.28
C TYR A 101 -6.05 13.24 -8.05
N SER A 102 -5.84 14.40 -8.69
CA SER A 102 -4.53 14.72 -9.25
C SER A 102 -3.55 15.04 -8.13
N ILE A 103 -2.43 14.32 -8.07
CA ILE A 103 -1.40 14.46 -7.03
C ILE A 103 -0.78 15.86 -7.06
N LYS A 104 -0.57 16.43 -8.24
CA LYS A 104 0.03 17.75 -8.43
C LYS A 104 -0.98 18.89 -8.54
N SER A 105 -2.27 18.66 -8.25
CA SER A 105 -3.24 19.76 -8.19
C SER A 105 -2.92 20.72 -7.03
N ALA A 106 -3.19 22.00 -7.21
CA ALA A 106 -2.96 23.02 -6.17
C ALA A 106 -3.67 22.69 -4.85
N SER A 107 -4.89 22.13 -4.95
CA SER A 107 -5.67 21.72 -3.77
C SER A 107 -5.03 20.56 -3.03
N GLN A 108 -4.50 19.54 -3.75
CA GLN A 108 -3.84 18.40 -3.13
C GLN A 108 -2.50 18.79 -2.52
N ILE A 109 -1.69 19.57 -3.23
CA ILE A 109 -0.42 20.12 -2.71
C ILE A 109 -0.65 20.88 -1.39
N LYS A 110 -1.71 21.70 -1.33
CA LYS A 110 -2.09 22.42 -0.12
C LYS A 110 -2.42 21.45 1.04
N LYS A 111 -3.24 20.44 0.79
CA LYS A 111 -3.59 19.40 1.78
C LYS A 111 -2.35 18.66 2.30
N ASP A 112 -1.45 18.29 1.39
CA ASP A 112 -0.24 17.55 1.74
C ASP A 112 0.70 18.42 2.59
N LYS A 113 0.84 19.70 2.23
CA LYS A 113 1.60 20.67 3.03
C LYS A 113 1.00 20.85 4.42
N GLU A 114 -0.31 21.06 4.53
CA GLU A 114 -1.01 21.21 5.81
C GLU A 114 -0.81 19.98 6.71
N ARG A 115 -0.84 18.77 6.11
CA ARG A 115 -0.56 17.52 6.83
C ARG A 115 0.89 17.47 7.34
N MET A 116 1.86 17.84 6.51
CA MET A 116 3.27 17.91 6.92
C MET A 116 3.49 18.94 8.03
N ASP A 117 2.92 20.13 7.88
CA ASP A 117 2.99 21.21 8.89
C ASP A 117 2.37 20.78 10.24
N TYR A 118 1.27 20.00 10.20
CA TYR A 118 0.65 19.43 11.39
C TYR A 118 1.63 18.53 12.16
N PHE A 119 2.35 17.64 11.48
CA PHE A 119 3.32 16.76 12.11
C PHE A 119 4.49 17.53 12.73
N ILE A 120 4.99 18.54 12.02
CA ILE A 120 6.06 19.44 12.54
C ILE A 120 5.57 20.17 13.78
N LYS A 121 4.41 20.82 13.71
CA LYS A 121 3.85 21.63 14.80
C LYS A 121 3.61 20.81 16.07
N ASN A 122 3.17 19.57 15.92
CA ASN A 122 2.86 18.68 17.04
C ASN A 122 4.06 17.81 17.48
N ARG A 123 5.26 18.05 16.94
CA ARG A 123 6.46 17.26 17.24
C ARG A 123 6.25 15.75 17.06
N MET A 124 5.48 15.40 16.04
CA MET A 124 5.18 14.01 15.70
C MET A 124 6.12 13.55 14.61
N GLN A 125 6.69 12.38 14.79
CA GLN A 125 7.50 11.71 13.78
C GLN A 125 6.71 10.59 13.12
N ARG A 126 6.70 10.55 11.79
CA ARG A 126 6.19 9.41 11.00
C ARG A 126 7.33 8.49 10.61
N ARG A 127 6.98 7.22 10.37
CA ARG A 127 7.83 6.22 9.72
C ARG A 127 6.98 5.33 8.84
N HIS A 128 7.30 5.33 7.56
CA HIS A 128 6.72 4.41 6.57
C HIS A 128 7.57 3.15 6.52
N LEU A 129 7.12 2.07 7.14
CA LEU A 129 7.75 0.77 6.99
C LEU A 129 7.21 0.09 5.73
N MET A 130 7.94 0.24 4.63
CA MET A 130 7.63 -0.40 3.36
C MET A 130 8.10 -1.85 3.37
N ALA A 131 7.19 -2.79 3.06
CA ALA A 131 7.49 -4.22 3.11
C ALA A 131 6.86 -4.98 1.93
N ASN A 132 7.38 -6.18 1.66
CA ASN A 132 6.78 -7.16 0.75
C ASN A 132 6.47 -6.59 -0.63
N THR A 133 7.49 -6.12 -1.35
CA THR A 133 7.34 -5.67 -2.73
C THR A 133 6.96 -6.84 -3.63
N PHE A 134 5.84 -6.72 -4.33
CA PHE A 134 5.34 -7.72 -5.25
C PHE A 134 5.12 -7.09 -6.63
N PHE A 135 5.89 -7.57 -7.62
CA PHE A 135 5.77 -7.13 -9.01
C PHE A 135 4.64 -7.91 -9.69
N ILE A 136 3.51 -7.22 -9.94
CA ILE A 136 2.39 -7.79 -10.71
C ILE A 136 2.78 -7.83 -12.18
N GLU A 137 3.44 -6.77 -12.65
CA GLU A 137 3.94 -6.62 -14.01
C GLU A 137 5.24 -5.84 -13.99
N LEU A 138 6.19 -6.21 -14.83
CA LEU A 138 7.43 -5.49 -15.06
C LEU A 138 7.85 -5.68 -16.51
N SER A 139 7.94 -4.57 -17.23
CA SER A 139 8.44 -4.50 -18.61
C SER A 139 9.60 -3.51 -18.70
N ASN A 140 10.09 -3.26 -19.91
CA ASN A 140 11.22 -2.34 -20.12
C ASN A 140 10.92 -0.89 -19.73
N ASN A 141 9.65 -0.48 -19.74
CA ASN A 141 9.23 0.91 -19.52
C ASN A 141 8.06 1.07 -18.53
N TYR A 142 7.55 -0.03 -17.97
CA TYR A 142 6.38 0.02 -17.09
C TYR A 142 6.49 -0.99 -15.97
N ALA A 143 6.01 -0.60 -14.78
CA ALA A 143 5.87 -1.50 -13.65
C ALA A 143 4.52 -1.32 -12.95
N HIS A 144 3.91 -2.44 -12.55
CA HIS A 144 2.73 -2.50 -11.69
C HIS A 144 3.08 -3.32 -10.46
N ILE A 145 2.99 -2.71 -9.28
CA ILE A 145 3.56 -3.25 -8.05
C ILE A 145 2.55 -3.14 -6.92
N LYS A 146 2.52 -4.16 -6.07
CA LYS A 146 1.91 -4.09 -4.73
C LYS A 146 2.99 -4.02 -3.67
N LYS A 147 2.75 -3.20 -2.64
CA LYS A 147 3.63 -3.10 -1.48
C LYS A 147 2.81 -2.89 -0.20
N TYR A 148 3.13 -3.63 0.86
CA TYR A 148 2.54 -3.36 2.17
C TYR A 148 3.30 -2.24 2.86
N MET A 149 2.59 -1.49 3.67
CA MET A 149 3.17 -0.43 4.48
C MET A 149 2.52 -0.41 5.86
N LEU A 150 3.33 -0.26 6.88
CA LEU A 150 2.88 0.11 8.22
C LEU A 150 3.30 1.55 8.48
N LEU A 151 2.34 2.41 8.79
CA LEU A 151 2.61 3.76 9.23
C LEU A 151 2.73 3.78 10.75
N LEU A 152 3.93 4.13 11.23
CA LEU A 152 4.20 4.38 12.63
C LEU A 152 4.21 5.88 12.89
N THR A 153 3.78 6.27 14.10
CA THR A 153 3.93 7.64 14.60
C THR A 153 4.54 7.63 16.00
N THR A 154 5.47 8.55 16.23
CA THR A 154 6.05 8.77 17.55
C THR A 154 5.74 10.20 17.98
N ASN A 155 5.11 10.37 19.14
CA ASN A 155 4.78 11.66 19.71
C ASN A 155 5.84 12.10 20.70
N ASN A 156 6.38 13.31 20.57
CA ASN A 156 7.34 13.92 21.49
C ASN A 156 8.52 13.02 21.88
N ASN A 157 8.91 12.07 21.03
CA ASN A 157 9.91 11.02 21.28
C ASN A 157 9.58 10.07 22.45
N GLU A 158 8.33 9.98 22.87
CA GLU A 158 7.93 9.17 24.03
C GLU A 158 7.31 7.83 23.62
N LYS A 159 6.25 7.87 22.81
CA LYS A 159 5.48 6.69 22.46
C LYS A 159 5.37 6.50 20.96
N THR A 160 5.74 5.33 20.49
CA THR A 160 5.52 4.91 19.10
C THR A 160 4.28 4.04 19.00
N GLU A 161 3.41 4.35 18.07
CA GLU A 161 2.17 3.63 17.79
C GLU A 161 2.10 3.25 16.30
N ILE A 162 1.47 2.10 16.03
CA ILE A 162 1.06 1.75 14.66
C ILE A 162 -0.21 2.54 14.36
N LEU A 163 -0.13 3.45 13.38
CA LEU A 163 -1.26 4.26 13.00
C LEU A 163 -2.20 3.48 12.06
N THR A 164 -1.66 2.87 11.01
CA THR A 164 -2.46 2.12 10.04
C THR A 164 -1.62 1.18 9.17
N PRO A 165 -2.11 -0.03 8.86
CA PRO A 165 -1.61 -0.84 7.77
C PRO A 165 -2.21 -0.36 6.44
N ILE A 166 -1.41 -0.26 5.40
CA ILE A 166 -1.85 0.14 4.07
C ILE A 166 -1.34 -0.84 3.02
N ASN A 167 -2.17 -1.12 2.03
CA ASN A 167 -1.80 -1.85 0.84
C ASN A 167 -1.66 -0.85 -0.31
N TYR A 168 -0.43 -0.55 -0.70
CA TYR A 168 -0.16 0.30 -1.83
C TYR A 168 -0.16 -0.46 -3.14
N VAL A 169 -0.68 0.18 -4.17
CA VAL A 169 -0.54 -0.24 -5.56
C VAL A 169 0.10 0.91 -6.32
N PHE A 170 1.26 0.64 -6.93
CA PHE A 170 2.00 1.61 -7.73
C PHE A 170 1.98 1.21 -9.19
N LYS A 171 1.74 2.17 -10.06
CA LYS A 171 1.98 2.09 -11.50
C LYS A 171 3.05 3.11 -11.83
N LEU A 172 4.17 2.62 -12.37
CA LEU A 172 5.34 3.44 -12.65
C LEU A 172 5.71 3.32 -14.12
N GLU A 173 6.21 4.41 -14.66
CA GLU A 173 6.77 4.46 -16.01
C GLU A 173 8.25 4.80 -15.93
N LYS A 174 9.05 4.19 -16.79
CA LYS A 174 10.46 4.49 -16.94
C LYS A 174 10.61 5.64 -17.91
N ILE A 175 11.01 6.79 -17.38
CA ILE A 175 11.32 7.97 -18.19
C ILE A 175 12.81 7.88 -18.55
N ASN A 176 13.10 7.79 -19.84
CA ASN A 176 14.50 7.85 -20.32
C ASN A 176 14.97 9.30 -20.21
N ASN A 177 15.95 9.51 -19.35
CA ASN A 177 16.74 10.74 -19.30
C ASN A 177 17.96 10.60 -20.23
#